data_dd41a258a79906312fd6a81999ec6e71
#
_entry.id   dd41a258a79906312fd6a81999ec6e71
#
_cell.length_a   1.000
_cell.length_b   1.000
_cell.length_c   1.000
_cell.angle_alpha   90.00
_cell.angle_beta   90.00
_cell.angle_gamma   90.00
#
_symmetry.space_group_name_H-M   'P 1'
#
loop_
_entity.id
_entity.type
_entity.pdbx_description
1 polymer ?
#
loop_
_entity_poly.entity_id
_entity_poly.type
_entity_poly.pdbx_seq_one_letter_code
_entity_poly.pdbx_strand_id
1 'polypeptide(L)'
;MIKVTIPEKRLVLSYSNRVTEKVTVKVTDRVTEDERISICIYESVVIAIIYFTGDQHFGHANIIKHCNRPFDTVSEMDEYLLAEWNNRVTTNDTVYILGDLFFRNAVSASDYLCKLHGKKHLIKGNHDKDWMKKTDLEKHFHSVSNMLEFGDGSHKITLCHYPLMTWNGIAKSSFHIHGHIHNNVDAAYFQLLKSMPNALNAGVDINHFRPVTFAELVKNNQEFKDGN
;
A
#
# COMPACT_ATOMS: atom_id res chain seq x y z
N MET A 1 -1.10 -26.25 -17.86
CA MET A 1 -0.22 -25.33 -18.63
C MET A 1 -0.73 -25.35 -20.08
N ILE A 2 -1.57 -24.38 -20.43
CA ILE A 2 -2.13 -24.25 -21.78
C ILE A 2 -1.24 -23.25 -22.51
N LYS A 3 -0.46 -23.72 -23.50
CA LYS A 3 0.28 -22.85 -24.42
C LYS A 3 -0.70 -22.35 -25.47
N VAL A 4 -1.09 -21.07 -25.41
CA VAL A 4 -1.82 -20.40 -26.49
C VAL A 4 -0.77 -19.67 -27.33
N THR A 5 -0.53 -20.15 -28.55
CA THR A 5 0.30 -19.47 -29.54
C THR A 5 -0.64 -18.57 -30.35
N ILE A 6 -0.50 -17.27 -30.24
CA ILE A 6 -1.27 -16.28 -30.99
C ILE A 6 -0.39 -15.83 -32.18
N PRO A 7 -0.77 -16.08 -33.43
CA PRO A 7 -0.08 -15.49 -34.60
C PRO A 7 -0.51 -14.02 -34.73
N GLU A 8 0.48 -13.15 -34.75
CA GLU A 8 0.45 -11.73 -35.10
C GLU A 8 -0.86 -10.96 -34.84
N LYS A 9 -1.05 -10.44 -33.61
CA LYS A 9 -1.99 -9.37 -33.36
C LYS A 9 -1.37 -8.32 -32.44
N ARG A 10 -1.53 -7.07 -32.86
CA ARG A 10 -1.06 -5.86 -32.22
C ARG A 10 -1.82 -5.65 -30.90
N LEU A 11 -1.12 -5.74 -29.78
CA LEU A 11 -1.67 -5.38 -28.46
C LEU A 11 -1.76 -3.85 -28.38
N VAL A 12 -2.96 -3.30 -28.28
CA VAL A 12 -3.17 -1.87 -27.98
C VAL A 12 -3.52 -1.78 -26.50
N LEU A 13 -2.57 -1.36 -25.68
CA LEU A 13 -2.79 -1.04 -24.28
C LEU A 13 -3.24 0.41 -24.18
N SER A 14 -4.49 0.65 -23.78
CA SER A 14 -4.96 1.99 -23.40
C SER A 14 -4.92 2.11 -21.88
N TYR A 15 -4.13 3.03 -21.36
CA TYR A 15 -4.09 3.36 -19.93
C TYR A 15 -5.22 4.33 -19.60
N SER A 16 -6.04 3.98 -18.61
CA SER A 16 -7.05 4.87 -18.04
C SER A 16 -6.71 5.08 -16.56
N ASN A 17 -6.70 6.35 -16.13
CA ASN A 17 -6.34 6.80 -14.77
C ASN A 17 -7.36 6.42 -13.67
N ARG A 18 -8.07 5.32 -13.79
CA ARG A 18 -8.99 4.82 -12.75
C ARG A 18 -8.45 3.55 -12.10
N VAL A 19 -8.63 3.47 -10.80
CA VAL A 19 -8.16 2.50 -9.80
C VAL A 19 -8.50 1.02 -10.07
N THR A 20 -9.10 0.69 -11.20
CA THR A 20 -9.32 -0.67 -11.68
C THR A 20 -8.98 -0.73 -13.17
N GLU A 21 -7.75 -1.04 -13.50
CA GLU A 21 -7.39 -1.33 -14.87
C GLU A 21 -7.95 -2.70 -15.28
N LYS A 22 -9.08 -2.68 -15.96
CA LYS A 22 -9.55 -3.84 -16.72
C LYS A 22 -8.85 -3.82 -18.05
N VAL A 23 -7.86 -4.67 -18.25
CA VAL A 23 -7.29 -4.92 -19.56
C VAL A 23 -8.23 -5.90 -20.26
N THR A 24 -8.96 -5.42 -21.27
CA THR A 24 -9.82 -6.28 -22.09
C THR A 24 -9.03 -6.77 -23.29
N VAL A 25 -8.73 -8.06 -23.33
CA VAL A 25 -8.11 -8.71 -24.50
C VAL A 25 -9.22 -9.27 -25.37
N LYS A 26 -9.36 -8.72 -26.60
CA LYS A 26 -10.30 -9.26 -27.58
C LYS A 26 -9.59 -10.37 -28.36
N VAL A 27 -9.97 -11.63 -28.13
CA VAL A 27 -9.54 -12.76 -28.95
C VAL A 27 -10.63 -13.05 -29.96
N THR A 28 -10.36 -12.83 -31.25
CA THR A 28 -11.26 -13.24 -32.33
C THR A 28 -10.67 -14.47 -32.99
N ASP A 29 -11.25 -15.65 -32.74
CA ASP A 29 -11.00 -16.82 -33.56
C ASP A 29 -11.92 -16.77 -34.79
N ARG A 30 -11.33 -16.94 -35.97
CA ARG A 30 -12.11 -17.20 -37.20
C ARG A 30 -12.44 -18.69 -37.21
N VAL A 31 -13.70 -19.00 -37.00
CA VAL A 31 -14.26 -20.31 -37.31
C VAL A 31 -14.82 -20.23 -38.75
N THR A 32 -14.62 -21.31 -39.51
CA THR A 32 -14.92 -21.55 -40.91
C THR A 32 -16.29 -21.03 -41.42
N GLU A 33 -16.39 -20.78 -42.71
CA GLU A 33 -17.40 -19.99 -43.42
C GLU A 33 -18.87 -20.37 -43.26
N ASP A 34 -19.27 -21.40 -42.51
CA ASP A 34 -20.65 -21.92 -42.47
C ASP A 34 -21.44 -21.65 -41.16
N GLU A 35 -20.84 -21.12 -40.09
CA GLU A 35 -21.61 -20.71 -38.90
C GLU A 35 -21.17 -19.32 -38.38
N ARG A 36 -22.03 -18.32 -38.61
CA ARG A 36 -21.85 -16.93 -38.12
C ARG A 36 -22.14 -16.80 -36.63
N ILE A 37 -21.41 -17.51 -35.81
CA ILE A 37 -21.40 -17.27 -34.36
C ILE A 37 -20.03 -16.74 -33.97
N SER A 38 -19.91 -15.41 -33.90
CA SER A 38 -18.75 -14.77 -33.30
C SER A 38 -18.91 -14.78 -31.77
N ILE A 39 -18.28 -15.73 -31.10
CA ILE A 39 -18.19 -15.70 -29.63
C ILE A 39 -17.04 -14.77 -29.26
N CYS A 40 -17.36 -13.57 -28.76
CA CYS A 40 -16.39 -12.69 -28.14
C CYS A 40 -16.21 -13.11 -26.66
N ILE A 41 -15.14 -13.84 -26.37
CA ILE A 41 -14.77 -14.12 -24.97
C ILE A 41 -13.94 -12.92 -24.48
N TYR A 42 -14.47 -12.20 -23.49
CA TYR A 42 -13.75 -11.15 -22.78
C TYR A 42 -13.16 -11.75 -21.51
N GLU A 43 -11.88 -12.03 -21.48
CA GLU A 43 -11.18 -12.31 -20.24
C GLU A 43 -10.75 -10.98 -19.62
N SER A 44 -11.28 -10.65 -18.45
CA SER A 44 -10.81 -9.53 -17.65
C SER A 44 -9.63 -9.99 -16.83
N VAL A 45 -8.44 -9.51 -17.14
CA VAL A 45 -7.26 -9.69 -16.28
C VAL A 45 -7.36 -8.69 -15.14
N VAL A 46 -7.57 -9.18 -13.94
CA VAL A 46 -7.49 -8.36 -12.73
C VAL A 46 -6.02 -8.26 -12.33
N ILE A 47 -5.42 -7.10 -12.51
CA ILE A 47 -4.05 -6.84 -12.05
C ILE A 47 -4.12 -6.49 -10.57
N ALA A 48 -3.48 -7.29 -9.71
CA ALA A 48 -3.34 -6.98 -8.30
C ALA A 48 -2.29 -5.87 -8.11
N ILE A 49 -2.66 -4.83 -7.39
CA ILE A 49 -1.81 -3.67 -7.11
C ILE A 49 -1.14 -3.86 -5.74
N ILE A 50 0.10 -3.38 -5.61
CA ILE A 50 0.81 -3.32 -4.33
C ILE A 50 0.69 -1.90 -3.79
N TYR A 51 0.19 -1.80 -2.56
CA TYR A 51 0.07 -0.56 -1.80
C TYR A 51 0.95 -0.58 -0.56
N PHE A 52 1.38 0.61 -0.14
CA PHE A 52 2.12 0.88 1.09
C PHE A 52 1.37 1.90 1.93
N THR A 53 1.38 1.71 3.24
CA THR A 53 0.77 2.62 4.21
C THR A 53 1.34 2.37 5.59
N GLY A 54 1.17 3.28 6.54
CA GLY A 54 1.61 3.13 7.94
C GLY A 54 1.04 4.23 8.81
N ASP A 55 1.20 4.09 10.12
CA ASP A 55 0.88 5.12 11.10
C ASP A 55 -0.57 5.61 11.07
N GLN A 56 -1.53 4.71 10.78
CA GLN A 56 -2.95 5.05 10.81
C GLN A 56 -3.38 5.51 12.18
N HIS A 57 -2.92 4.80 13.23
CA HIS A 57 -3.27 5.07 14.62
C HIS A 57 -4.79 5.08 14.86
N PHE A 58 -5.51 4.10 14.32
CA PHE A 58 -6.95 3.97 14.60
C PHE A 58 -7.24 4.01 16.11
N GLY A 59 -8.21 4.82 16.51
CA GLY A 59 -8.60 5.03 17.89
C GLY A 59 -7.70 5.97 18.70
N HIS A 60 -6.73 6.67 18.10
CA HIS A 60 -5.77 7.53 18.79
C HIS A 60 -6.15 9.01 18.70
N ALA A 61 -7.00 9.49 19.61
CA ALA A 61 -7.46 10.89 19.60
C ALA A 61 -6.29 11.91 19.63
N ASN A 62 -5.22 11.63 20.39
CA ASN A 62 -4.13 12.59 20.52
C ASN A 62 -3.27 12.72 19.26
N ILE A 63 -3.28 11.74 18.34
CA ILE A 63 -2.51 11.84 17.10
C ILE A 63 -2.98 13.00 16.22
N ILE A 64 -4.26 13.34 16.29
CA ILE A 64 -4.87 14.49 15.59
C ILE A 64 -4.08 15.76 15.91
N LYS A 65 -3.81 16.00 17.19
CA LYS A 65 -3.05 17.17 17.64
C LYS A 65 -1.56 17.04 17.38
N HIS A 66 -0.99 15.84 17.61
CA HIS A 66 0.45 15.60 17.45
C HIS A 66 0.93 15.77 16.01
N CYS A 67 0.12 15.35 15.04
CA CYS A 67 0.45 15.41 13.62
C CYS A 67 -0.33 16.49 12.86
N ASN A 68 -1.08 17.34 13.59
CA ASN A 68 -1.94 18.39 13.02
C ASN A 68 -2.86 17.84 11.91
N ARG A 69 -3.51 16.67 12.18
CA ARG A 69 -4.44 16.04 11.24
C ARG A 69 -5.71 16.87 11.11
N PRO A 70 -6.31 16.99 9.92
CA PRO A 70 -7.48 17.84 9.66
C PRO A 70 -8.81 17.18 10.08
N PHE A 71 -8.89 16.71 11.33
CA PHE A 71 -10.08 16.06 11.89
C PHE A 71 -10.42 16.64 13.25
N ASP A 72 -11.72 16.80 13.53
CA ASP A 72 -12.19 17.29 14.81
C ASP A 72 -12.27 16.17 15.86
N THR A 73 -12.59 14.96 15.44
CA THR A 73 -12.76 13.80 16.32
C THR A 73 -12.03 12.55 15.82
N VAL A 74 -11.72 11.64 16.75
CA VAL A 74 -11.11 10.35 16.42
C VAL A 74 -12.05 9.48 15.59
N SER A 75 -13.37 9.56 15.79
CA SER A 75 -14.34 8.80 14.98
C SER A 75 -14.34 9.25 13.53
N GLU A 76 -14.34 10.56 13.31
CA GLU A 76 -14.24 11.15 11.98
C GLU A 76 -12.95 10.72 11.27
N MET A 77 -11.82 10.81 11.97
CA MET A 77 -10.51 10.36 11.45
C MET A 77 -10.55 8.89 11.07
N ASP A 78 -11.04 8.03 11.97
CA ASP A 78 -11.07 6.58 11.77
C ASP A 78 -11.99 6.20 10.59
N GLU A 79 -13.15 6.82 10.48
CA GLU A 79 -14.09 6.62 9.37
C GLU A 79 -13.50 7.07 8.03
N TYR A 80 -12.83 8.23 8.02
CA TYR A 80 -12.16 8.75 6.83
C TYR A 80 -11.04 7.81 6.36
N LEU A 81 -10.14 7.40 7.27
CA LEU A 81 -9.04 6.49 6.95
C LEU A 81 -9.55 5.14 6.41
N LEU A 82 -10.62 4.60 6.99
CA LEU A 82 -11.24 3.36 6.53
C LEU A 82 -11.86 3.52 5.14
N ALA A 83 -12.56 4.62 4.90
CA ALA A 83 -13.17 4.92 3.62
C ALA A 83 -12.11 5.10 2.52
N GLU A 84 -11.07 5.90 2.77
CA GLU A 84 -9.98 6.15 1.82
C GLU A 84 -9.18 4.87 1.52
N TRP A 85 -8.99 3.99 2.52
CA TRP A 85 -8.41 2.67 2.27
C TRP A 85 -9.27 1.86 1.29
N ASN A 86 -10.55 1.69 1.58
CA ASN A 86 -11.44 0.83 0.81
C ASN A 86 -11.84 1.41 -0.56
N ASN A 87 -11.77 2.73 -0.73
CA ASN A 87 -11.93 3.37 -2.03
C ASN A 87 -10.80 3.04 -3.02
N ARG A 88 -9.63 2.65 -2.51
CA ARG A 88 -8.45 2.36 -3.33
C ARG A 88 -8.11 0.88 -3.42
N VAL A 89 -8.20 0.18 -2.31
CA VAL A 89 -7.77 -1.21 -2.18
C VAL A 89 -8.92 -2.15 -2.47
N THR A 90 -8.71 -3.08 -3.37
CA THR A 90 -9.64 -4.19 -3.64
C THR A 90 -9.23 -5.45 -2.89
N THR A 91 -10.08 -6.46 -2.87
CA THR A 91 -9.80 -7.75 -2.22
C THR A 91 -8.62 -8.50 -2.84
N ASN A 92 -8.27 -8.20 -4.11
CA ASN A 92 -7.18 -8.86 -4.82
C ASN A 92 -5.81 -8.19 -4.58
N ASP A 93 -5.81 -6.94 -4.13
CA ASP A 93 -4.62 -6.14 -3.94
C ASP A 93 -3.81 -6.58 -2.72
N THR A 94 -2.54 -6.22 -2.71
CA THR A 94 -1.62 -6.44 -1.59
C THR A 94 -1.33 -5.13 -0.88
N VAL A 95 -1.39 -5.12 0.45
CA VAL A 95 -1.09 -3.93 1.25
C VAL A 95 0.01 -4.25 2.27
N TYR A 96 1.13 -3.54 2.17
CA TYR A 96 2.17 -3.54 3.19
C TYR A 96 1.92 -2.39 4.17
N ILE A 97 1.72 -2.76 5.43
CA ILE A 97 1.43 -1.83 6.53
C ILE A 97 2.71 -1.67 7.34
N LEU A 98 3.23 -0.46 7.38
CA LEU A 98 4.51 -0.12 8.02
C LEU A 98 4.37 0.17 9.52
N GLY A 99 3.45 -0.52 10.20
CA GLY A 99 3.25 -0.46 11.64
C GLY A 99 2.33 0.66 12.12
N ASP A 100 2.12 0.66 13.42
CA ASP A 100 1.29 1.61 14.15
C ASP A 100 -0.13 1.75 13.57
N LEU A 101 -0.74 0.57 13.26
CA LEU A 101 -2.06 0.49 12.67
C LEU A 101 -3.15 0.93 13.67
N PHE A 102 -3.08 0.44 14.92
CA PHE A 102 -4.02 0.79 15.99
C PHE A 102 -3.31 1.32 17.22
N PHE A 103 -3.97 2.21 17.94
CA PHE A 103 -3.46 2.70 19.19
C PHE A 103 -3.93 1.87 20.37
N ARG A 104 -3.04 1.06 20.95
CA ARG A 104 -3.30 0.20 22.11
C ARG A 104 -4.53 -0.70 21.87
N ASN A 105 -5.58 -0.53 22.70
CA ASN A 105 -6.86 -1.24 22.60
C ASN A 105 -8.02 -0.24 22.54
N ALA A 106 -7.81 0.92 21.96
CA ALA A 106 -8.82 1.98 21.90
C ALA A 106 -10.03 1.60 21.05
N VAL A 107 -9.82 0.71 20.04
CA VAL A 107 -10.88 0.16 19.19
C VAL A 107 -10.72 -1.36 19.10
N SER A 108 -11.77 -2.05 18.64
CA SER A 108 -11.67 -3.48 18.30
C SER A 108 -10.90 -3.65 17.01
N ALA A 109 -9.61 -4.02 17.10
CA ALA A 109 -8.77 -4.23 15.93
C ALA A 109 -9.37 -5.26 14.96
N SER A 110 -9.97 -6.35 15.49
CA SER A 110 -10.59 -7.38 14.68
C SER A 110 -11.74 -6.84 13.82
N ASP A 111 -12.58 -5.95 14.39
CA ASP A 111 -13.72 -5.36 13.66
C ASP A 111 -13.26 -4.44 12.53
N TYR A 112 -12.19 -3.67 12.75
CA TYR A 112 -11.58 -2.84 11.70
C TYR A 112 -10.92 -3.71 10.62
N LEU A 113 -10.11 -4.69 11.02
CA LEU A 113 -9.39 -5.57 10.10
C LEU A 113 -10.32 -6.36 9.18
N CYS A 114 -11.51 -6.74 9.66
CA CYS A 114 -12.55 -7.36 8.83
C CYS A 114 -13.10 -6.41 7.74
N LYS A 115 -13.05 -5.11 7.97
CA LYS A 115 -13.54 -4.09 7.03
C LYS A 115 -12.48 -3.64 6.04
N LEU A 116 -11.19 -3.74 6.38
CA LEU A 116 -10.09 -3.32 5.52
C LEU A 116 -9.85 -4.33 4.40
N HIS A 117 -10.00 -3.90 3.15
CA HIS A 117 -9.79 -4.72 1.97
C HIS A 117 -8.31 -5.09 1.76
N GLY A 118 -8.07 -6.08 0.90
CA GLY A 118 -6.74 -6.50 0.43
C GLY A 118 -6.05 -7.57 1.28
N LYS A 119 -4.98 -8.11 0.71
CA LYS A 119 -4.06 -9.06 1.35
C LYS A 119 -3.07 -8.28 2.19
N LYS A 120 -3.24 -8.30 3.50
CA LYS A 120 -2.49 -7.45 4.43
C LYS A 120 -1.21 -8.12 4.91
N HIS A 121 -0.09 -7.40 4.86
CA HIS A 121 1.20 -7.75 5.45
C HIS A 121 1.57 -6.67 6.46
N LEU A 122 1.80 -7.06 7.72
CA LEU A 122 2.13 -6.13 8.80
C LEU A 122 3.62 -6.15 9.13
N ILE A 123 4.25 -5.00 9.05
CA ILE A 123 5.54 -4.72 9.68
C ILE A 123 5.22 -4.06 11.01
N LYS A 124 5.62 -4.70 12.13
CA LYS A 124 5.22 -4.25 13.46
C LYS A 124 5.83 -2.91 13.84
N GLY A 125 4.98 -1.99 14.30
CA GLY A 125 5.37 -0.73 14.91
C GLY A 125 5.42 -0.80 16.44
N ASN A 126 5.79 0.31 17.07
CA ASN A 126 5.93 0.39 18.52
C ASN A 126 4.58 0.42 19.28
N HIS A 127 3.50 0.85 18.62
CA HIS A 127 2.17 0.87 19.22
C HIS A 127 1.35 -0.40 18.96
N ASP A 128 1.82 -1.34 18.13
CA ASP A 128 1.04 -2.52 17.74
C ASP A 128 0.97 -3.60 18.83
N LYS A 129 1.88 -3.60 19.80
CA LYS A 129 2.06 -4.67 20.77
C LYS A 129 0.79 -5.07 21.55
N ASP A 130 -0.04 -4.10 21.93
CA ASP A 130 -1.16 -4.35 22.85
C ASP A 130 -2.37 -4.94 22.14
N TRP A 131 -2.78 -4.39 21.00
CA TRP A 131 -3.90 -4.90 20.22
C TRP A 131 -3.60 -6.25 19.56
N MET A 132 -2.33 -6.47 19.14
CA MET A 132 -1.90 -7.74 18.55
C MET A 132 -2.09 -8.93 19.49
N LYS A 133 -1.90 -8.73 20.81
CA LYS A 133 -2.12 -9.80 21.80
C LYS A 133 -3.57 -10.28 21.93
N LYS A 134 -4.52 -9.44 21.48
CA LYS A 134 -5.96 -9.67 21.59
C LYS A 134 -6.61 -10.01 20.24
N THR A 135 -5.82 -10.10 19.18
CA THR A 135 -6.29 -10.30 17.82
C THR A 135 -5.73 -11.59 17.25
N ASP A 136 -6.56 -12.37 16.58
CA ASP A 136 -6.11 -13.53 15.79
C ASP A 136 -5.44 -13.01 14.51
N LEU A 137 -4.11 -12.92 14.56
CA LEU A 137 -3.32 -12.32 13.47
C LEU A 137 -3.33 -13.18 12.21
N GLU A 138 -3.36 -14.51 12.33
CA GLU A 138 -3.35 -15.43 11.19
C GLU A 138 -4.63 -15.31 10.37
N LYS A 139 -5.74 -14.95 11.01
CA LYS A 139 -7.01 -14.70 10.34
C LYS A 139 -7.00 -13.44 9.48
N HIS A 140 -6.22 -12.43 9.86
CA HIS A 140 -6.30 -11.10 9.27
C HIS A 140 -5.11 -10.73 8.39
N PHE A 141 -3.94 -11.35 8.60
CA PHE A 141 -2.71 -11.00 7.92
C PHE A 141 -2.09 -12.20 7.20
N HIS A 142 -1.58 -11.97 6.00
CA HIS A 142 -0.79 -12.94 5.25
C HIS A 142 0.61 -13.12 5.86
N SER A 143 1.16 -12.06 6.45
CA SER A 143 2.39 -12.13 7.24
C SER A 143 2.46 -11.01 8.27
N VAL A 144 3.19 -11.29 9.36
CA VAL A 144 3.51 -10.33 10.41
C VAL A 144 5.00 -10.46 10.72
N SER A 145 5.76 -9.38 10.59
CA SER A 145 7.21 -9.39 10.79
C SER A 145 7.69 -8.07 11.40
N ASN A 146 8.96 -8.03 11.88
CA ASN A 146 9.59 -6.78 12.30
C ASN A 146 10.24 -6.06 11.11
N MET A 147 10.69 -6.83 10.13
CA MET A 147 11.33 -6.37 8.91
C MET A 147 11.06 -7.37 7.80
N LEU A 148 10.97 -6.90 6.57
CA LEU A 148 10.77 -7.75 5.38
C LEU A 148 11.62 -7.20 4.23
N GLU A 149 12.29 -8.09 3.52
CA GLU A 149 12.97 -7.76 2.26
C GLU A 149 12.31 -8.51 1.11
N PHE A 150 12.02 -7.82 0.03
CA PHE A 150 11.44 -8.43 -1.18
C PHE A 150 11.77 -7.63 -2.44
N GLY A 151 11.42 -8.18 -3.60
CA GLY A 151 11.44 -7.47 -4.87
C GLY A 151 10.05 -7.44 -5.49
N ASP A 152 9.65 -6.30 -6.05
CA ASP A 152 8.40 -6.14 -6.80
C ASP A 152 8.54 -6.46 -8.29
N GLY A 153 9.69 -7.00 -8.70
CA GLY A 153 10.07 -7.25 -10.10
C GLY A 153 10.93 -6.15 -10.72
N SER A 154 10.83 -4.93 -10.22
CA SER A 154 11.59 -3.75 -10.69
C SER A 154 12.54 -3.19 -9.63
N HIS A 155 12.18 -3.29 -8.35
CA HIS A 155 12.90 -2.71 -7.22
C HIS A 155 13.20 -3.76 -6.16
N LYS A 156 14.33 -3.58 -5.47
CA LYS A 156 14.61 -4.26 -4.19
C LYS A 156 14.17 -3.34 -3.07
N ILE A 157 13.38 -3.87 -2.15
CA ILE A 157 12.70 -3.10 -1.10
C ILE A 157 12.95 -3.74 0.25
N THR A 158 13.37 -2.95 1.23
CA THR A 158 13.46 -3.31 2.64
C THR A 158 12.37 -2.55 3.41
N LEU A 159 11.49 -3.26 4.10
CA LEU A 159 10.44 -2.70 4.95
C LEU A 159 10.85 -2.81 6.42
N CYS A 160 10.78 -1.71 7.15
CA CYS A 160 10.91 -1.66 8.61
C CYS A 160 10.10 -0.46 9.10
N HIS A 161 9.43 -0.59 10.25
CA HIS A 161 8.67 0.53 10.81
C HIS A 161 9.55 1.76 11.07
N TYR A 162 10.75 1.53 11.61
CA TYR A 162 11.70 2.62 11.88
C TYR A 162 12.52 2.97 10.63
N PRO A 163 12.88 4.25 10.43
CA PRO A 163 13.87 4.63 9.44
C PRO A 163 15.25 4.05 9.78
N LEU A 164 15.87 3.39 8.80
CA LEU A 164 17.19 2.78 8.95
C LEU A 164 18.26 3.67 8.35
N MET A 165 19.42 3.72 9.03
CA MET A 165 20.61 4.41 8.52
C MET A 165 21.27 3.67 7.36
N THR A 166 21.07 2.36 7.28
CA THR A 166 21.56 1.51 6.20
C THR A 166 20.67 0.28 6.07
N TRP A 167 20.56 -0.27 4.86
CA TRP A 167 19.79 -1.48 4.55
C TRP A 167 20.42 -2.24 3.40
N ASN A 168 19.95 -3.45 3.17
CA ASN A 168 20.49 -4.32 2.14
C ASN A 168 20.34 -3.71 0.74
N GLY A 169 21.46 -3.58 0.03
CA GLY A 169 21.49 -3.08 -1.34
C GLY A 169 21.41 -1.55 -1.48
N ILE A 170 21.56 -0.75 -0.41
CA ILE A 170 21.55 0.73 -0.49
C ILE A 170 22.54 1.26 -1.54
N ALA A 171 23.75 0.68 -1.63
CA ALA A 171 24.74 1.04 -2.65
C ALA A 171 24.35 0.62 -4.09
N LYS A 172 23.29 -0.17 -4.25
CA LYS A 172 22.73 -0.64 -5.53
C LYS A 172 21.34 -0.07 -5.77
N SER A 173 21.04 1.09 -5.21
CA SER A 173 19.79 1.82 -5.37
C SER A 173 18.53 1.05 -4.91
N SER A 174 18.67 0.13 -3.93
CA SER A 174 17.50 -0.44 -3.28
C SER A 174 16.77 0.59 -2.44
N PHE A 175 15.48 0.37 -2.19
CA PHE A 175 14.63 1.26 -1.41
C PHE A 175 14.43 0.75 0.02
N HIS A 176 14.31 1.67 0.94
CA HIS A 176 13.83 1.43 2.29
C HIS A 176 12.49 2.14 2.47
N ILE A 177 11.44 1.41 2.87
CA ILE A 177 10.14 1.99 3.18
C ILE A 177 9.87 1.83 4.67
N HIS A 178 9.53 2.94 5.32
CA HIS A 178 9.33 3.03 6.76
C HIS A 178 8.07 3.83 7.12
N GLY A 179 7.71 3.86 8.37
CA GLY A 179 6.73 4.73 9.01
C GLY A 179 7.38 5.56 10.13
N HIS A 180 6.70 5.64 11.27
CA HIS A 180 7.16 6.13 12.56
C HIS A 180 7.35 7.64 12.70
N ILE A 181 7.87 8.30 11.69
CA ILE A 181 8.25 9.73 11.78
C ILE A 181 7.09 10.68 11.50
N HIS A 182 5.96 10.16 11.03
CA HIS A 182 4.80 10.98 10.64
C HIS A 182 5.21 12.11 9.67
N ASN A 183 4.69 13.32 9.90
CA ASN A 183 5.07 14.55 9.19
C ASN A 183 6.06 15.43 9.98
N ASN A 184 6.85 14.85 10.90
CA ASN A 184 7.74 15.60 11.78
C ASN A 184 9.03 16.01 11.04
N VAL A 185 9.08 17.25 10.57
CA VAL A 185 10.23 17.86 9.89
C VAL A 185 11.22 18.53 10.85
N ASP A 186 10.84 18.77 12.11
CA ASP A 186 11.66 19.47 13.11
C ASP A 186 12.65 18.56 13.83
N ALA A 187 12.48 17.24 13.70
CA ALA A 187 13.35 16.29 14.35
C ALA A 187 14.76 16.30 13.74
N ALA A 188 15.78 16.20 14.57
CA ALA A 188 17.19 16.25 14.14
C ALA A 188 17.54 15.20 13.07
N TYR A 189 16.90 14.02 13.11
CA TYR A 189 17.09 12.96 12.13
C TYR A 189 16.48 13.30 10.74
N PHE A 190 15.56 14.26 10.64
CA PHE A 190 14.88 14.55 9.38
C PHE A 190 15.84 15.04 8.30
N GLN A 191 16.83 15.87 8.66
CA GLN A 191 17.83 16.37 7.71
C GLN A 191 18.64 15.22 7.08
N LEU A 192 18.92 14.19 7.87
CA LEU A 192 19.57 12.98 7.36
C LEU A 192 18.66 12.22 6.40
N LEU A 193 17.41 11.97 6.79
CA LEU A 193 16.43 11.30 5.92
C LEU A 193 16.18 12.07 4.62
N LYS A 194 16.18 13.41 4.70
CA LYS A 194 16.08 14.29 3.53
C LYS A 194 17.21 14.03 2.53
N SER A 195 18.42 13.72 3.00
CA SER A 195 19.57 13.39 2.15
C SER A 195 19.56 11.98 1.58
N MET A 196 18.61 11.14 1.98
CA MET A 196 18.48 9.73 1.57
C MET A 196 17.29 9.53 0.61
N PRO A 197 17.47 9.71 -0.72
CA PRO A 197 16.34 9.72 -1.66
C PRO A 197 15.56 8.40 -1.68
N ASN A 198 16.22 7.28 -1.41
CA ASN A 198 15.62 5.95 -1.43
C ASN A 198 15.04 5.50 -0.07
N ALA A 199 15.08 6.34 0.97
CA ALA A 199 14.35 6.12 2.22
C ALA A 199 12.97 6.82 2.09
N LEU A 200 11.88 6.04 2.08
CA LEU A 200 10.53 6.51 1.79
C LEU A 200 9.62 6.30 3.01
N ASN A 201 8.95 7.34 3.43
CA ASN A 201 7.98 7.33 4.52
C ASN A 201 6.59 6.95 3.98
N ALA A 202 6.03 5.84 4.46
CA ALA A 202 4.68 5.36 4.10
C ALA A 202 3.59 5.83 5.09
N GLY A 203 3.93 6.64 6.08
CA GLY A 203 2.98 7.18 7.03
C GLY A 203 1.86 7.98 6.34
N VAL A 204 0.62 7.81 6.81
CA VAL A 204 -0.57 8.42 6.19
C VAL A 204 -0.52 9.95 6.17
N ASP A 205 0.20 10.55 7.12
CA ASP A 205 0.27 12.01 7.30
C ASP A 205 0.88 12.74 6.08
N ILE A 206 1.77 12.08 5.33
CA ILE A 206 2.36 12.62 4.10
C ILE A 206 1.81 11.96 2.83
N ASN A 207 0.91 10.98 2.98
CA ASN A 207 0.36 10.20 1.88
C ASN A 207 -1.17 10.39 1.74
N HIS A 208 -1.67 11.60 2.04
CA HIS A 208 -3.07 12.00 1.87
C HIS A 208 -4.06 11.09 2.62
N PHE A 209 -3.66 10.55 3.77
CA PHE A 209 -4.45 9.68 4.65
C PHE A 209 -4.97 8.39 3.98
N ARG A 210 -4.23 7.85 3.00
CA ARG A 210 -4.64 6.67 2.22
C ARG A 210 -3.46 5.76 1.87
N PRO A 211 -3.71 4.47 1.56
CA PRO A 211 -2.70 3.59 0.97
C PRO A 211 -2.26 4.11 -0.41
N VAL A 212 -0.97 4.06 -0.70
CA VAL A 212 -0.39 4.58 -1.94
C VAL A 212 0.42 3.51 -2.68
N THR A 213 0.46 3.60 -4.00
CA THR A 213 1.34 2.78 -4.84
C THR A 213 2.79 3.21 -4.69
N PHE A 214 3.74 2.40 -5.17
CA PHE A 214 5.16 2.75 -5.10
C PHE A 214 5.48 4.08 -5.81
N ALA A 215 4.89 4.31 -6.98
CA ALA A 215 5.10 5.55 -7.74
C ALA A 215 4.56 6.80 -6.99
N GLU A 216 3.37 6.69 -6.39
CA GLU A 216 2.80 7.75 -5.54
C GLU A 216 3.67 7.97 -4.30
N LEU A 217 4.15 6.89 -3.67
CA LEU A 217 5.00 6.96 -2.49
C LEU A 217 6.29 7.74 -2.78
N VAL A 218 6.96 7.46 -3.90
CA VAL A 218 8.17 8.19 -4.33
C VAL A 218 7.85 9.67 -4.53
N LYS A 219 6.77 9.98 -5.25
CA LYS A 219 6.35 11.37 -5.50
C LYS A 219 6.05 12.12 -4.20
N ASN A 220 5.22 11.57 -3.33
CA ASN A 220 4.81 12.20 -2.08
C ASN A 220 6.01 12.45 -1.15
N ASN A 221 6.97 11.50 -1.11
CA ASN A 221 8.20 11.66 -0.33
C ASN A 221 9.11 12.75 -0.90
N GLN A 222 9.16 12.91 -2.23
CA GLN A 222 9.91 14.00 -2.83
C GLN A 222 9.30 15.35 -2.44
N GLU A 223 7.98 15.51 -2.57
CA GLU A 223 7.27 16.73 -2.17
C GLU A 223 7.48 17.03 -0.68
N PHE A 224 7.33 16.04 0.20
CA PHE A 224 7.55 16.17 1.65
C PHE A 224 8.98 16.59 2.00
N LYS A 225 10.00 16.02 1.33
CA LYS A 225 11.41 16.36 1.55
C LYS A 225 11.77 17.73 1.00
N ASP A 226 11.13 18.17 -0.06
CA ASP A 226 11.35 19.50 -0.66
C ASP A 226 10.65 20.62 0.13
N GLY A 227 9.72 20.26 1.03
CA GLY A 227 8.97 21.22 1.86
C GLY A 227 7.77 21.82 1.12
N ASN A 228 7.20 21.09 0.18
CA ASN A 228 6.01 21.45 -0.60
C ASN A 228 4.76 20.77 -0.08
#